data_24e1ea8d40ccc673cfabfbf916c46e55
#
_entry.id   24e1ea8d40ccc673cfabfbf916c46e55
#
_cell.length_a   1.000
_cell.length_b   1.000
_cell.length_c   1.000
_cell.angle_alpha   90.00
_cell.angle_beta   90.00
_cell.angle_gamma   90.00
#
_symmetry.space_group_name_H-M   'P 1'
#
loop_
_entity.id
_entity.type
_entity.pdbx_description
1 polymer ?
#
loop_
_entity_poly.entity_id
_entity_poly.type
_entity_poly.pdbx_seq_one_letter_code
_entity_poly.pdbx_strand_id
1 'polypeptide(L)'
;MRILETAGVDYKAYEYNPTAGIDAVSIAGYIKKPVEQTFKTLVTQSANAQHGFNHFVFVIPANAELSVKKAAQAAGVKNIEMLPQKKLLPLTGYIHGGCSPLGMKKDFPTFIDETAVLFDTICLSGGKIGLTLELNAEKLATAIGAKFADLTL
;
A
#
# COMPACT_ATOMS: atom_id res chain seq x y z
N MET A 1 4.96 14.49 5.83
CA MET A 1 4.97 13.29 6.68
C MET A 1 6.37 13.04 7.22
N ARG A 2 6.49 12.87 8.53
CA ARG A 2 7.78 12.80 9.20
C ARG A 2 8.68 11.65 8.71
N ILE A 3 8.11 10.47 8.47
CA ILE A 3 8.90 9.30 8.00
C ILE A 3 9.59 9.61 6.68
N LEU A 4 8.87 10.20 5.73
CA LEU A 4 9.43 10.56 4.43
C LEU A 4 10.45 11.69 4.53
N GLU A 5 10.17 12.69 5.36
CA GLU A 5 11.08 13.81 5.58
C GLU A 5 12.39 13.33 6.20
N THR A 6 12.32 12.45 7.19
CA THR A 6 13.50 11.85 7.83
C THR A 6 14.31 11.02 6.86
N ALA A 7 13.64 10.29 5.95
CA ALA A 7 14.30 9.47 4.93
C ALA A 7 14.79 10.28 3.72
N GLY A 8 14.47 11.58 3.65
CA GLY A 8 14.86 12.43 2.52
C GLY A 8 14.06 12.15 1.25
N VAL A 9 12.84 11.65 1.38
CA VAL A 9 11.96 11.34 0.25
C VAL A 9 11.04 12.53 -0.01
N ASP A 10 11.13 13.12 -1.20
CA ASP A 10 10.24 14.19 -1.62
C ASP A 10 8.85 13.61 -1.90
N TYR A 11 7.81 14.36 -1.52
CA TYR A 11 6.44 13.96 -1.76
C TYR A 11 5.54 15.18 -1.94
N LYS A 12 4.40 14.95 -2.62
CA LYS A 12 3.29 15.91 -2.65
C LYS A 12 2.13 15.31 -1.87
N ALA A 13 1.39 16.15 -1.16
CA ALA A 13 0.19 15.74 -0.42
C ALA A 13 -1.03 16.37 -1.07
N TYR A 14 -2.06 15.55 -1.31
CA TYR A 14 -3.34 15.97 -1.84
C TYR A 14 -4.41 15.75 -0.78
N GLU A 15 -5.06 16.81 -0.36
CA GLU A 15 -6.23 16.74 0.50
C GLU A 15 -7.48 16.94 -0.34
N TYR A 16 -8.50 16.15 -0.09
CA TYR A 16 -9.76 16.21 -0.82
C TYR A 16 -10.92 15.81 0.07
N ASN A 17 -12.12 16.31 -0.28
CA ASN A 17 -13.35 15.93 0.40
C ASN A 17 -13.87 14.62 -0.22
N PRO A 18 -13.96 13.51 0.54
CA PRO A 18 -14.31 12.20 -0.02
C PRO A 18 -15.83 12.01 -0.22
N THR A 19 -16.61 13.08 -0.37
CA THR A 19 -18.06 13.00 -0.48
C THR A 19 -18.55 12.23 -1.71
N ALA A 20 -17.77 12.25 -2.81
CA ALA A 20 -18.14 11.53 -4.04
C ALA A 20 -17.66 10.07 -4.05
N GLY A 21 -16.96 9.62 -3.02
CA GLY A 21 -16.50 8.25 -2.89
C GLY A 21 -15.03 8.14 -2.52
N ILE A 22 -14.63 6.94 -2.10
CA ILE A 22 -13.25 6.61 -1.72
C ILE A 22 -12.67 5.48 -2.57
N ASP A 23 -13.37 5.08 -3.65
CA ASP A 23 -12.87 4.09 -4.59
C ASP A 23 -11.74 4.66 -5.45
N ALA A 24 -11.03 3.77 -6.17
CA ALA A 24 -9.86 4.15 -6.95
C ALA A 24 -10.15 5.21 -8.02
N VAL A 25 -11.28 5.09 -8.71
CA VAL A 25 -11.65 6.02 -9.78
C VAL A 25 -11.96 7.40 -9.19
N SER A 26 -12.72 7.45 -8.10
CA SER A 26 -13.06 8.71 -7.42
C SER A 26 -11.80 9.43 -6.92
N ILE A 27 -10.89 8.69 -6.27
CA ILE A 27 -9.64 9.26 -5.75
C ILE A 27 -8.78 9.78 -6.90
N ALA A 28 -8.62 9.00 -7.97
CA ALA A 28 -7.87 9.45 -9.15
C ALA A 28 -8.46 10.73 -9.76
N GLY A 29 -9.78 10.84 -9.77
CA GLY A 29 -10.47 12.04 -10.23
C GLY A 29 -10.19 13.26 -9.35
N TYR A 30 -10.18 13.11 -8.04
CA TYR A 30 -9.88 14.21 -7.10
C TYR A 30 -8.47 14.77 -7.31
N ILE A 31 -7.50 13.89 -7.49
CA ILE A 31 -6.09 14.30 -7.60
C ILE A 31 -5.64 14.49 -9.05
N LYS A 32 -6.54 14.23 -10.02
CA LYS A 32 -6.29 14.41 -11.47
C LYS A 32 -5.10 13.58 -11.96
N LYS A 33 -5.04 12.31 -11.54
CA LYS A 33 -4.03 11.35 -11.95
C LYS A 33 -4.69 10.12 -12.57
N PRO A 34 -4.00 9.40 -13.49
CA PRO A 34 -4.51 8.13 -14.00
C PRO A 34 -4.74 7.13 -12.86
N VAL A 35 -5.82 6.35 -12.97
CA VAL A 35 -6.12 5.34 -11.94
C VAL A 35 -5.00 4.30 -11.82
N GLU A 36 -4.30 4.00 -12.92
CA GLU A 36 -3.17 3.04 -12.94
C GLU A 36 -1.97 3.54 -12.12
N GLN A 37 -1.88 4.85 -11.88
CA GLN A 37 -0.83 5.47 -11.07
C GLN A 37 -1.21 5.53 -9.59
N THR A 38 -2.47 5.26 -9.25
CA THR A 38 -2.94 5.21 -7.87
C THR A 38 -2.83 3.80 -7.34
N PHE A 39 -2.28 3.66 -6.14
CA PHE A 39 -2.03 2.36 -5.50
C PHE A 39 -2.82 2.24 -4.21
N LYS A 40 -3.19 1.03 -3.87
CA LYS A 40 -3.85 0.71 -2.60
C LYS A 40 -2.96 -0.20 -1.78
N THR A 41 -3.11 -0.12 -0.46
CA THR A 41 -2.33 -0.92 0.49
C THR A 41 -3.23 -2.00 1.08
N LEU A 42 -2.85 -3.25 0.89
CA LEU A 42 -3.60 -4.41 1.36
C LEU A 42 -2.79 -5.12 2.45
N VAL A 43 -3.45 -5.43 3.55
CA VAL A 43 -2.86 -6.20 4.64
C VAL A 43 -3.40 -7.61 4.59
N THR A 44 -2.50 -8.57 4.68
CA THR A 44 -2.81 -9.99 4.54
C THR A 44 -2.28 -10.76 5.73
N GLN A 45 -2.73 -12.00 5.85
CA GLN A 45 -2.24 -12.92 6.86
C GLN A 45 -1.94 -14.29 6.26
N SER A 46 -1.06 -15.03 6.92
CA SER A 46 -0.71 -16.39 6.56
C SER A 46 -0.88 -17.31 7.78
N ALA A 47 -1.47 -18.47 7.54
CA ALA A 47 -1.63 -19.48 8.58
C ALA A 47 -0.29 -20.09 9.01
N ASN A 48 0.70 -20.10 8.10
CA ASN A 48 2.03 -20.66 8.33
C ASN A 48 3.07 -19.55 8.27
N ALA A 49 3.41 -18.99 9.43
CA ALA A 49 4.39 -17.92 9.53
C ALA A 49 5.79 -18.36 9.08
N GLN A 50 6.47 -17.49 8.33
CA GLN A 50 7.88 -17.60 8.01
C GLN A 50 8.63 -16.49 8.76
N HIS A 51 9.78 -16.82 9.34
CA HIS A 51 10.64 -15.85 10.04
C HIS A 51 9.91 -15.07 11.15
N GLY A 52 8.86 -15.68 11.74
CA GLY A 52 8.10 -15.05 12.81
C GLY A 52 7.03 -14.07 12.38
N PHE A 53 6.81 -13.87 11.06
CA PHE A 53 5.79 -12.96 10.54
C PHE A 53 4.56 -13.73 10.07
N ASN A 54 3.38 -13.35 10.59
CA ASN A 54 2.07 -13.83 10.15
C ASN A 54 1.39 -12.88 9.18
N HIS A 55 1.87 -11.65 9.06
CA HIS A 55 1.21 -10.58 8.31
C HIS A 55 2.15 -10.00 7.28
N PHE A 56 1.61 -9.68 6.11
CA PHE A 56 2.35 -9.12 4.99
C PHE A 56 1.55 -8.01 4.36
N VAL A 57 2.24 -6.98 3.87
CA VAL A 57 1.62 -5.80 3.27
C VAL A 57 1.94 -5.77 1.78
N PHE A 58 0.92 -5.56 0.96
CA PHE A 58 1.06 -5.49 -0.49
C PHE A 58 0.48 -4.18 -1.00
N VAL A 59 1.26 -3.47 -1.80
CA VAL A 59 0.88 -2.21 -2.43
C VAL A 59 0.73 -2.47 -3.92
N ILE A 60 -0.48 -2.37 -4.44
CA ILE A 60 -0.80 -2.71 -5.83
C ILE A 60 -1.62 -1.60 -6.48
N PRO A 61 -1.67 -1.53 -7.83
CA PRO A 61 -2.56 -0.59 -8.49
C PRO A 61 -3.99 -0.70 -7.95
N ALA A 62 -4.62 0.44 -7.69
CA ALA A 62 -5.90 0.47 -6.99
C ALA A 62 -7.03 -0.18 -7.79
N ASN A 63 -6.92 -0.24 -9.12
CA ASN A 63 -7.89 -0.91 -10.00
C ASN A 63 -7.54 -2.36 -10.32
N ALA A 64 -6.48 -2.90 -9.71
CA ALA A 64 -6.07 -4.29 -9.90
C ALA A 64 -6.48 -5.16 -8.71
N GLU A 65 -6.40 -6.47 -8.90
CA GLU A 65 -6.66 -7.44 -7.83
C GLU A 65 -5.36 -8.15 -7.46
N LEU A 66 -5.17 -8.39 -6.18
CA LEU A 66 -4.02 -9.14 -5.68
C LEU A 66 -4.14 -10.60 -6.07
N SER A 67 -3.09 -11.14 -6.68
CA SER A 67 -2.96 -12.58 -6.85
C SER A 67 -2.43 -13.17 -5.55
N VAL A 68 -3.28 -13.90 -4.84
CA VAL A 68 -2.85 -14.52 -3.57
C VAL A 68 -1.72 -15.53 -3.78
N LYS A 69 -1.68 -16.17 -4.93
CA LYS A 69 -0.60 -17.09 -5.31
C LYS A 69 0.74 -16.36 -5.46
N LYS A 70 0.74 -15.27 -6.22
CA LYS A 70 1.95 -14.44 -6.43
C LYS A 70 2.39 -13.78 -5.14
N ALA A 71 1.42 -13.32 -4.32
CA ALA A 71 1.70 -12.74 -3.02
C ALA A 71 2.39 -13.75 -2.09
N ALA A 72 1.88 -14.98 -2.05
CA ALA A 72 2.49 -16.04 -1.26
C ALA A 72 3.91 -16.36 -1.73
N GLN A 73 4.13 -16.38 -3.04
CA GLN A 73 5.47 -16.60 -3.61
C GLN A 73 6.43 -15.48 -3.20
N ALA A 74 5.99 -14.23 -3.30
CA ALA A 74 6.82 -13.07 -2.93
C ALA A 74 7.18 -13.10 -1.44
N ALA A 75 6.23 -13.45 -0.59
CA ALA A 75 6.42 -13.51 0.86
C ALA A 75 7.15 -14.77 1.34
N GLY A 76 7.28 -15.79 0.48
CA GLY A 76 7.93 -17.05 0.86
C GLY A 76 7.08 -17.92 1.77
N VAL A 77 5.76 -17.85 1.66
CA VAL A 77 4.81 -18.64 2.46
C VAL A 77 3.93 -19.50 1.57
N LYS A 78 3.26 -20.49 2.15
CA LYS A 78 2.41 -21.43 1.38
C LYS A 78 1.12 -20.78 0.90
N ASN A 79 0.52 -19.95 1.71
CA ASN A 79 -0.75 -19.30 1.39
C ASN A 79 -0.85 -17.91 2.00
N ILE A 80 -1.71 -17.10 1.39
CA ILE A 80 -2.03 -15.75 1.82
C ILE A 80 -3.54 -15.60 1.76
N GLU A 81 -4.13 -14.96 2.75
CA GLU A 81 -5.52 -14.53 2.72
C GLU A 81 -5.63 -13.08 3.18
N MET A 82 -6.68 -12.40 2.75
CA MET A 82 -6.90 -11.03 3.18
C MET A 82 -7.19 -10.99 4.68
N LEU A 83 -6.60 -10.01 5.36
CA LEU A 83 -6.89 -9.78 6.77
C LEU A 83 -8.36 -9.37 6.92
N PRO A 84 -9.12 -9.97 7.86
CA PRO A 84 -10.48 -9.48 8.13
C PRO A 84 -10.48 -7.99 8.48
N GLN A 85 -11.40 -7.24 7.90
CA GLN A 85 -11.43 -5.78 8.04
C GLN A 85 -11.47 -5.32 9.51
N LYS A 86 -12.17 -6.05 10.36
CA LYS A 86 -12.27 -5.74 11.80
C LYS A 86 -10.92 -5.80 12.54
N LYS A 87 -9.93 -6.50 11.96
CA LYS A 87 -8.60 -6.63 12.55
C LYS A 87 -7.63 -5.55 12.07
N LEU A 88 -7.99 -4.78 11.06
CA LEU A 88 -7.09 -3.82 10.42
C LEU A 88 -6.64 -2.72 11.39
N LEU A 89 -7.58 -2.05 12.04
CA LEU A 89 -7.26 -0.95 12.94
C LEU A 89 -6.41 -1.39 14.13
N PRO A 90 -6.77 -2.47 14.87
CA PRO A 90 -5.94 -2.93 15.98
C PRO A 90 -4.52 -3.31 15.56
N LEU A 91 -4.37 -3.89 14.36
CA LEU A 91 -3.07 -4.38 13.88
C LEU A 91 -2.20 -3.26 13.34
N THR A 92 -2.75 -2.35 12.54
CA THR A 92 -1.97 -1.37 11.78
C THR A 92 -2.09 0.06 12.30
N GLY A 93 -3.17 0.40 12.96
CA GLY A 93 -3.51 1.77 13.32
C GLY A 93 -4.30 2.50 12.24
N TYR A 94 -4.59 1.86 11.12
CA TYR A 94 -5.33 2.44 10.00
C TYR A 94 -6.68 1.78 9.81
N ILE A 95 -7.61 2.52 9.19
CA ILE A 95 -8.93 2.00 8.82
C ILE A 95 -8.99 1.72 7.32
N HIS A 96 -9.97 0.92 6.91
CA HIS A 96 -10.23 0.65 5.50
C HIS A 96 -10.47 1.96 4.74
N GLY A 97 -9.81 2.13 3.60
CA GLY A 97 -9.86 3.36 2.81
C GLY A 97 -8.82 4.40 3.21
N GLY A 98 -8.15 4.23 4.35
CA GLY A 98 -7.08 5.12 4.82
C GLY A 98 -5.79 4.39 5.18
N CYS A 99 -5.62 3.16 4.71
CA CYS A 99 -4.43 2.36 5.02
C CYS A 99 -3.23 2.80 4.18
N SER A 100 -2.09 3.02 4.85
CA SER A 100 -0.84 3.40 4.22
C SER A 100 0.25 2.40 4.60
N PRO A 101 1.23 2.13 3.70
CA PRO A 101 2.38 1.31 4.07
C PRO A 101 3.35 2.04 5.00
N LEU A 102 3.13 3.33 5.22
CA LEU A 102 3.97 4.19 6.07
C LEU A 102 3.37 4.28 7.47
N GLY A 103 4.22 4.16 8.49
CA GLY A 103 3.81 4.46 9.86
C GLY A 103 2.84 3.48 10.49
N MET A 104 2.80 2.23 10.06
CA MET A 104 2.04 1.19 10.74
C MET A 104 2.57 0.96 12.15
N LYS A 105 1.70 0.47 13.06
CA LYS A 105 2.09 0.19 14.46
C LYS A 105 3.27 -0.77 14.56
N LYS A 106 3.41 -1.67 13.59
CA LYS A 106 4.51 -2.63 13.50
C LYS A 106 5.08 -2.62 12.11
N ASP A 107 6.36 -2.97 11.99
CA ASP A 107 7.01 -3.15 10.70
C ASP A 107 6.69 -4.54 10.17
N PHE A 108 5.87 -4.60 9.12
CA PHE A 108 5.55 -5.84 8.43
C PHE A 108 6.34 -5.91 7.13
N PRO A 109 6.73 -7.11 6.68
CA PRO A 109 7.30 -7.26 5.34
C PRO A 109 6.34 -6.68 4.32
N THR A 110 6.85 -5.78 3.46
CA THR A 110 6.05 -5.03 2.50
C THR A 110 6.57 -5.27 1.09
N PHE A 111 5.65 -5.46 0.16
CA PHE A 111 5.92 -5.70 -1.25
C PHE A 111 5.12 -4.72 -2.08
N ILE A 112 5.75 -4.14 -3.10
CA ILE A 112 5.12 -3.19 -4.02
C ILE A 112 5.07 -3.84 -5.40
N ASP A 113 3.93 -3.77 -6.06
CA ASP A 113 3.80 -4.32 -7.41
C ASP A 113 4.81 -3.66 -8.35
N GLU A 114 5.45 -4.47 -9.17
CA GLU A 114 6.54 -4.01 -10.05
C GLU A 114 6.11 -2.96 -11.07
N THR A 115 4.81 -2.85 -11.39
CA THR A 115 4.31 -1.79 -12.28
C THR A 115 4.55 -0.39 -11.73
N ALA A 116 4.79 -0.26 -10.42
CA ALA A 116 5.07 1.04 -9.80
C ALA A 116 6.29 1.74 -10.41
N VAL A 117 7.29 0.96 -10.87
CA VAL A 117 8.51 1.54 -11.46
C VAL A 117 8.31 2.09 -12.86
N LEU A 118 7.16 1.84 -13.47
CA LEU A 118 6.83 2.40 -14.79
C LEU A 118 6.47 3.89 -14.73
N PHE A 119 6.24 4.42 -13.53
CA PHE A 119 5.86 5.82 -13.32
C PHE A 119 6.98 6.56 -12.56
N ASP A 120 7.14 7.85 -12.86
CA ASP A 120 8.06 8.70 -12.09
C ASP A 120 7.62 8.79 -10.63
N THR A 121 6.31 8.84 -10.41
CA THR A 121 5.70 8.84 -9.08
C THR A 121 4.47 7.94 -9.07
N ILE A 122 4.13 7.46 -7.87
CA ILE A 122 2.85 6.79 -7.61
C ILE A 122 2.10 7.53 -6.53
N CYS A 123 0.80 7.31 -6.46
CA CYS A 123 -0.07 7.93 -5.47
C CYS A 123 -0.64 6.86 -4.55
N LEU A 124 -0.61 7.11 -3.26
CA LEU A 124 -1.15 6.17 -2.25
C LEU A 124 -1.63 6.92 -1.02
N SER A 125 -2.38 6.24 -0.17
CA SER A 125 -2.95 6.86 1.02
C SER A 125 -1.87 7.42 1.94
N GLY A 126 -2.11 8.61 2.46
CA GLY A 126 -1.27 9.25 3.46
C GLY A 126 -1.60 8.85 4.90
N GLY A 127 -2.51 7.89 5.10
CA GLY A 127 -2.85 7.37 6.43
C GLY A 127 -4.22 7.78 6.94
N LYS A 128 -5.01 8.47 6.13
CA LYS A 128 -6.41 8.79 6.44
C LYS A 128 -7.19 8.98 5.16
N ILE A 129 -8.51 8.77 5.23
CA ILE A 129 -9.41 9.08 4.13
C ILE A 129 -9.33 10.58 3.85
N GLY A 130 -9.22 10.95 2.59
CA GLY A 130 -9.11 12.34 2.17
C GLY A 130 -7.67 12.87 2.04
N LEU A 131 -6.67 12.03 2.28
CA LEU A 131 -5.27 12.38 2.12
C LEU A 131 -4.57 11.35 1.24
N THR A 132 -3.98 11.80 0.14
CA THR A 132 -3.18 10.97 -0.77
C THR A 132 -1.80 11.61 -0.93
N LEU A 133 -0.77 10.78 -0.95
CA LEU A 133 0.60 11.20 -1.19
C LEU A 133 1.03 10.77 -2.59
N GLU A 134 1.81 11.63 -3.24
CA GLU A 134 2.49 11.31 -4.50
C GLU A 134 3.99 11.31 -4.26
N LEU A 135 4.67 10.22 -4.62
CA LEU A 135 6.10 10.06 -4.37
C LEU A 135 6.70 9.01 -5.31
N ASN A 136 8.03 8.99 -5.38
CA ASN A 136 8.76 8.01 -6.18
C ASN A 136 8.73 6.64 -5.48
N ALA A 137 8.33 5.60 -6.21
CA ALA A 137 8.15 4.25 -5.65
C ALA A 137 9.46 3.64 -5.16
N GLU A 138 10.55 3.83 -5.89
CA GLU A 138 11.85 3.25 -5.50
C GLU A 138 12.40 3.89 -4.23
N LYS A 139 12.24 5.19 -4.08
CA LYS A 139 12.62 5.91 -2.85
C LYS A 139 11.74 5.49 -1.68
N LEU A 140 10.44 5.31 -1.92
CA LEU A 140 9.53 4.76 -0.90
C LEU A 140 9.98 3.38 -0.45
N ALA A 141 10.26 2.50 -1.40
CA ALA A 141 10.69 1.13 -1.10
C ALA A 141 11.95 1.12 -0.24
N THR A 142 12.92 1.97 -0.56
CA THR A 142 14.14 2.10 0.23
C THR A 142 13.83 2.58 1.65
N ALA A 143 12.94 3.57 1.78
CA ALA A 143 12.60 4.16 3.07
C ALA A 143 11.93 3.18 4.03
N ILE A 144 11.10 2.26 3.52
CA ILE A 144 10.33 1.30 4.35
C ILE A 144 10.84 -0.14 4.25
N GLY A 145 11.92 -0.38 3.51
CA GLY A 145 12.45 -1.73 3.34
C GLY A 145 11.57 -2.64 2.50
N ALA A 146 10.79 -2.09 1.58
CA ALA A 146 9.90 -2.85 0.72
C ALA A 146 10.66 -3.44 -0.48
N LYS A 147 10.09 -4.51 -1.05
CA LYS A 147 10.62 -5.16 -2.24
C LYS A 147 9.58 -5.11 -3.36
N PHE A 148 10.04 -5.02 -4.60
CA PHE A 148 9.17 -5.09 -5.77
C PHE A 148 8.95 -6.53 -6.20
N ALA A 149 7.74 -6.84 -6.64
CA ALA A 149 7.38 -8.16 -7.13
C ALA A 149 6.16 -8.08 -8.04
N ASP A 150 5.95 -9.11 -8.86
CA ASP A 150 4.71 -9.28 -9.62
C ASP A 150 3.63 -9.78 -8.67
N LEU A 151 2.59 -9.00 -8.43
CA LEU A 151 1.59 -9.25 -7.39
C LEU A 151 0.15 -9.34 -7.91
N THR A 152 -0.13 -8.92 -9.14
CA THR A 152 -1.50 -8.80 -9.63
C THR A 152 -1.91 -9.95 -10.55
N LEU A 153 -3.23 -10.17 -10.59
CA LEU A 153 -3.83 -11.12 -11.51
C LEU A 153 -3.62 -10.70 -12.97
#